data_4aa9e722a14f91d70e3675337dcc369b
#
_entry.id   4aa9e722a14f91d70e3675337dcc369b
#
_cell.length_a   1.000
_cell.length_b   1.000
_cell.length_c   1.000
_cell.angle_alpha   90.00
_cell.angle_beta   90.00
_cell.angle_gamma   90.00
#
_symmetry.space_group_name_H-M   'P 1'
#
loop_
_entity.id
_entity.type
_entity.pdbx_description
1 polymer ?
#
loop_
_entity_poly.entity_id
_entity_poly.type
_entity_poly.pdbx_seq_one_letter_code
_entity_poly.pdbx_strand_id
1 'polypeptide(L)'
;MNRTPSLTASLGIHGWRDLDALLLAALSLEAPVLLVGAHGTAKTLLAERVAGALRLEFRHYNASLLNYDDLVGIPMPSAKGALEFVSSPGSIWGAEFAFFDEISRCRPDLQNKLFPLVHERRVAGVDLPLLRHRWAAMNPPCGSSE
;
A
#
# COMPACT_ATOMS: atom_id res chain seq x y z
N MET A 1 25.45 17.66 -21.23
CA MET A 1 24.97 17.47 -19.84
C MET A 1 24.16 16.19 -19.81
N ASN A 2 24.74 15.11 -19.28
CA ASN A 2 24.00 13.86 -19.05
C ASN A 2 22.93 14.11 -17.98
N ARG A 3 21.68 14.26 -18.40
CA ARG A 3 20.56 14.30 -17.46
C ARG A 3 20.39 12.89 -16.91
N THR A 4 20.62 12.71 -15.63
CA THR A 4 20.25 11.47 -14.94
C THR A 4 18.80 11.13 -15.28
N PRO A 5 18.50 9.92 -15.78
CA PRO A 5 17.14 9.54 -16.09
C PRO A 5 16.27 9.66 -14.83
N SER A 6 15.11 10.30 -14.95
CA SER A 6 14.16 10.41 -13.84
C SER A 6 13.43 9.09 -13.64
N LEU A 7 13.40 8.59 -12.41
CA LEU A 7 12.65 7.38 -12.04
C LEU A 7 11.18 7.52 -12.42
N THR A 8 10.53 8.57 -11.93
CA THR A 8 9.09 8.79 -12.14
C THR A 8 8.77 9.00 -13.62
N ALA A 9 9.61 9.73 -14.36
CA ALA A 9 9.43 9.90 -15.81
C ALA A 9 9.58 8.57 -16.57
N SER A 10 10.51 7.69 -16.17
CA SER A 10 10.67 6.36 -16.77
C SER A 10 9.47 5.44 -16.54
N LEU A 11 8.72 5.69 -15.47
CA LEU A 11 7.47 5.01 -15.15
C LEU A 11 6.23 5.69 -15.81
N GLY A 12 6.44 6.74 -16.63
CA GLY A 12 5.37 7.47 -17.30
C GLY A 12 4.62 8.44 -16.35
N ILE A 13 5.22 8.81 -15.24
CA ILE A 13 4.67 9.76 -14.27
C ILE A 13 5.41 11.10 -14.41
N HIS A 14 4.68 12.15 -14.76
CA HIS A 14 5.24 13.47 -14.97
C HIS A 14 4.90 14.41 -13.80
N GLY A 15 5.81 15.37 -13.53
CA GLY A 15 5.64 16.34 -12.45
C GLY A 15 6.11 15.87 -11.06
N TRP A 16 6.68 14.67 -10.95
CA TRP A 16 7.12 14.08 -9.67
C TRP A 16 8.64 13.91 -9.56
N ARG A 17 9.38 14.48 -10.50
CA ARG A 17 10.85 14.29 -10.59
C ARG A 17 11.61 14.67 -9.31
N ASP A 18 11.15 15.70 -8.63
CA ASP A 18 11.79 16.18 -7.40
C ASP A 18 11.68 15.16 -6.24
N LEU A 19 10.78 14.19 -6.37
CA LEU A 19 10.59 13.11 -5.42
C LEU A 19 11.39 11.84 -5.75
N ASP A 20 12.07 11.78 -6.89
CA ASP A 20 12.79 10.57 -7.34
C ASP A 20 13.77 10.02 -6.28
N ALA A 21 14.58 10.90 -5.69
CA ALA A 21 15.56 10.50 -4.68
C ALA A 21 14.88 9.94 -3.41
N LEU A 22 13.78 10.57 -2.97
CA LEU A 22 13.02 10.14 -1.81
C LEU A 22 12.33 8.80 -2.06
N LEU A 23 11.73 8.64 -3.25
CA LEU A 23 11.09 7.38 -3.66
C LEU A 23 12.11 6.24 -3.75
N LEU A 24 13.27 6.47 -4.33
CA LEU A 24 14.35 5.48 -4.39
C LEU A 24 14.83 5.08 -3.00
N ALA A 25 15.01 6.04 -2.09
CA ALA A 25 15.39 5.76 -0.71
C ALA A 25 14.31 4.92 0.01
N ALA A 26 13.03 5.30 -0.12
CA ALA A 26 11.92 4.57 0.48
C ALA A 26 11.81 3.14 -0.06
N LEU A 27 11.99 2.95 -1.37
CA LEU A 27 12.00 1.63 -2.00
C LEU A 27 13.17 0.76 -1.51
N SER A 28 14.37 1.35 -1.43
CA SER A 28 15.58 0.62 -0.99
C SER A 28 15.51 0.19 0.47
N LEU A 29 14.88 1.01 1.32
CA LEU A 29 14.70 0.73 2.75
C LEU A 29 13.42 -0.06 3.05
N GLU A 30 12.60 -0.33 2.04
CA GLU A 30 11.26 -0.89 2.20
C GLU A 30 10.42 -0.12 3.24
N ALA A 31 10.62 1.20 3.29
CA ALA A 31 9.93 2.07 4.24
C ALA A 31 8.44 2.23 3.88
N PRO A 32 7.56 2.35 4.87
CA PRO A 32 6.19 2.75 4.61
C PRO A 32 6.14 4.14 3.97
N VAL A 33 5.25 4.33 2.98
CA VAL A 33 5.11 5.60 2.26
C VAL A 33 3.67 6.09 2.34
N LEU A 34 3.50 7.37 2.67
CA LEU A 34 2.21 8.05 2.54
C LEU A 34 2.30 9.11 1.45
N LEU A 35 1.51 8.94 0.39
CA LEU A 35 1.39 9.89 -0.71
C LEU A 35 0.24 10.87 -0.41
N VAL A 36 0.58 12.13 -0.18
CA VAL A 36 -0.41 13.19 0.05
C VAL A 36 -0.47 14.11 -1.17
N GLY A 37 -1.65 14.26 -1.76
CA GLY A 37 -1.82 15.11 -2.94
C GLY A 37 -3.26 15.17 -3.39
N ALA A 38 -3.60 16.17 -4.20
CA ALA A 38 -4.94 16.36 -4.73
C ALA A 38 -5.43 15.15 -5.54
N HIS A 39 -6.73 15.07 -5.74
CA HIS A 39 -7.30 14.04 -6.60
C HIS A 39 -6.75 14.16 -8.04
N GLY A 40 -6.50 13.01 -8.68
CA GLY A 40 -5.99 12.98 -10.06
C GLY A 40 -4.48 13.22 -10.20
N THR A 41 -3.71 13.28 -9.13
CA THR A 41 -2.24 13.47 -9.18
C THR A 41 -1.45 12.17 -9.41
N ALA A 42 -2.08 11.13 -9.93
CA ALA A 42 -1.46 9.85 -10.29
C ALA A 42 -0.84 9.04 -9.14
N LYS A 43 -1.29 9.21 -7.90
CA LYS A 43 -0.76 8.46 -6.74
C LYS A 43 -0.89 6.94 -6.90
N THR A 44 -2.08 6.47 -7.25
CA THR A 44 -2.37 5.05 -7.48
C THR A 44 -1.58 4.52 -8.66
N LEU A 45 -1.54 5.27 -9.77
CA LEU A 45 -0.78 4.91 -10.96
C LEU A 45 0.72 4.75 -10.65
N LEU A 46 1.28 5.63 -9.81
CA LEU A 46 2.68 5.52 -9.38
C LEU A 46 2.92 4.19 -8.65
N ALA A 47 2.07 3.84 -7.67
CA ALA A 47 2.21 2.60 -6.91
C ALA A 47 2.13 1.36 -7.83
N GLU A 48 1.15 1.32 -8.75
CA GLU A 48 1.01 0.26 -9.74
C GLU A 48 2.24 0.13 -10.66
N ARG A 49 2.75 1.26 -11.16
CA ARG A 49 3.92 1.27 -12.06
C ARG A 49 5.19 0.84 -11.35
N VAL A 50 5.37 1.26 -10.09
CA VAL A 50 6.51 0.82 -9.27
C VAL A 50 6.43 -0.68 -9.01
N ALA A 51 5.29 -1.19 -8.57
CA ALA A 51 5.09 -2.61 -8.32
C ALA A 51 5.32 -3.44 -9.60
N GLY A 52 4.80 -2.98 -10.74
CA GLY A 52 5.00 -3.63 -12.04
C GLY A 52 6.46 -3.63 -12.50
N ALA A 53 7.18 -2.52 -12.33
CA ALA A 53 8.60 -2.42 -12.67
C ALA A 53 9.46 -3.35 -11.80
N LEU A 54 9.09 -3.53 -10.54
CA LEU A 54 9.76 -4.44 -9.60
C LEU A 54 9.24 -5.88 -9.70
N ARG A 55 8.21 -6.14 -10.52
CA ARG A 55 7.55 -7.45 -10.71
C ARG A 55 7.04 -8.04 -9.39
N LEU A 56 6.46 -7.19 -8.54
CA LEU A 56 5.94 -7.58 -7.24
C LEU A 56 4.45 -7.89 -7.34
N GLU A 57 3.99 -8.83 -6.50
CA GLU A 57 2.57 -9.14 -6.33
C GLU A 57 1.86 -7.98 -5.64
N PHE A 58 1.10 -7.21 -6.42
CA PHE A 58 0.47 -5.96 -6.02
C PHE A 58 -0.95 -6.17 -5.53
N ARG A 59 -1.30 -5.58 -4.38
CA ARG A 59 -2.66 -5.51 -3.85
C ARG A 59 -3.05 -4.06 -3.63
N HIS A 60 -4.15 -3.66 -4.24
CA HIS A 60 -4.75 -2.32 -4.10
C HIS A 60 -6.04 -2.41 -3.29
N TYR A 61 -6.12 -1.61 -2.24
CA TYR A 61 -7.27 -1.52 -1.36
C TYR A 61 -7.80 -0.08 -1.33
N ASN A 62 -9.10 0.11 -1.54
CA ASN A 62 -9.75 1.36 -1.19
C ASN A 62 -10.10 1.32 0.31
N ALA A 63 -9.35 2.03 1.13
CA ALA A 63 -9.49 2.00 2.58
C ALA A 63 -10.82 2.55 3.08
N SER A 64 -11.51 3.38 2.29
CA SER A 64 -12.84 3.90 2.64
C SER A 64 -13.95 2.84 2.55
N LEU A 65 -13.76 1.80 1.76
CA LEU A 65 -14.72 0.72 1.51
C LEU A 65 -14.28 -0.62 2.11
N LEU A 66 -13.02 -0.72 2.54
CA LEU A 66 -12.42 -1.97 2.97
C LEU A 66 -13.03 -2.45 4.29
N ASN A 67 -13.41 -3.73 4.35
CA ASN A 67 -13.68 -4.45 5.58
C ASN A 67 -12.47 -5.31 5.94
N TYR A 68 -12.32 -5.60 7.24
CA TYR A 68 -11.20 -6.41 7.70
C TYR A 68 -11.19 -7.82 7.10
N ASP A 69 -12.37 -8.43 6.93
CA ASP A 69 -12.51 -9.76 6.34
C ASP A 69 -12.12 -9.79 4.85
N ASP A 70 -12.28 -8.67 4.14
CA ASP A 70 -11.80 -8.55 2.75
C ASP A 70 -10.27 -8.58 2.69
N LEU A 71 -9.63 -8.06 3.74
CA LEU A 71 -8.17 -8.01 3.85
C LEU A 71 -7.57 -9.37 4.24
N VAL A 72 -8.14 -10.03 5.25
CA VAL A 72 -7.55 -11.26 5.83
C VAL A 72 -8.25 -12.54 5.40
N GLY A 73 -9.43 -12.45 4.82
CA GLY A 73 -10.29 -13.61 4.57
C GLY A 73 -11.19 -13.95 5.75
N ILE A 74 -12.04 -14.95 5.56
CA ILE A 74 -13.01 -15.38 6.57
C ILE A 74 -12.36 -16.41 7.50
N PRO A 75 -12.40 -16.21 8.83
CA PRO A 75 -11.90 -17.20 9.76
C PRO A 75 -12.81 -18.43 9.77
N MET A 76 -12.26 -19.59 9.51
CA MET A 76 -12.98 -20.88 9.55
C MET A 76 -12.32 -21.83 10.54
N PRO A 77 -13.09 -22.62 11.30
CA PRO A 77 -12.51 -23.67 12.12
C PRO A 77 -11.85 -24.73 11.24
N SER A 78 -10.56 -25.01 11.49
CA SER A 78 -9.90 -26.11 10.83
C SER A 78 -10.26 -27.46 11.47
N ALA A 79 -10.04 -28.55 10.76
CA ALA A 79 -10.24 -29.88 11.26
C ALA A 79 -9.39 -30.22 12.51
N LYS A 80 -8.36 -29.39 12.80
CA LYS A 80 -7.47 -29.51 13.96
C LYS A 80 -7.87 -28.61 15.13
N GLY A 81 -9.02 -27.91 15.05
CA GLY A 81 -9.51 -26.99 16.09
C GLY A 81 -8.79 -25.63 16.14
N ALA A 82 -7.91 -25.34 15.17
CA ALA A 82 -7.31 -24.02 14.99
C ALA A 82 -8.19 -23.15 14.06
N LEU A 83 -8.08 -21.83 14.16
CA LEU A 83 -8.69 -20.92 13.17
C LEU A 83 -7.77 -20.80 11.96
N GLU A 84 -8.28 -21.07 10.79
CA GLU A 84 -7.63 -20.83 9.50
C GLU A 84 -8.39 -19.78 8.74
N PHE A 85 -7.66 -18.86 8.06
CA PHE A 85 -8.31 -17.86 7.22
C PHE A 85 -8.47 -18.40 5.80
N VAL A 86 -9.72 -18.47 5.34
CA VAL A 86 -10.01 -18.77 3.93
C VAL A 86 -9.74 -17.49 3.13
N SER A 87 -8.59 -17.48 2.44
CA SER A 87 -8.16 -16.34 1.66
C SER A 87 -8.98 -16.18 0.39
N SER A 88 -9.30 -14.93 0.04
CA SER A 88 -9.82 -14.53 -1.27
C SER A 88 -8.65 -14.09 -2.17
N PRO A 89 -8.84 -14.01 -3.50
CA PRO A 89 -7.82 -13.48 -4.40
C PRO A 89 -7.37 -12.05 -4.07
N GLY A 90 -8.22 -11.26 -3.40
CA GLY A 90 -7.92 -9.90 -2.96
C GLY A 90 -7.28 -9.79 -1.57
N SER A 91 -7.13 -10.89 -0.84
CA SER A 91 -6.57 -10.85 0.52
C SER A 91 -5.09 -10.48 0.52
N ILE A 92 -4.60 -10.05 1.70
CA ILE A 92 -3.21 -9.61 1.88
C ILE A 92 -2.18 -10.75 1.79
N TRP A 93 -2.63 -11.99 1.93
CA TRP A 93 -1.76 -13.15 1.90
C TRP A 93 -1.06 -13.30 0.54
N GLY A 94 0.26 -13.39 0.58
CA GLY A 94 1.08 -13.47 -0.63
C GLY A 94 1.34 -12.12 -1.31
N ALA A 95 0.81 -11.01 -0.80
CA ALA A 95 1.15 -9.69 -1.31
C ALA A 95 2.60 -9.34 -1.02
N GLU A 96 3.28 -8.74 -1.99
CA GLU A 96 4.63 -8.18 -1.85
C GLU A 96 4.59 -6.65 -1.79
N PHE A 97 3.56 -6.05 -2.39
CA PHE A 97 3.29 -4.62 -2.37
C PHE A 97 1.81 -4.38 -2.04
N ALA A 98 1.53 -3.74 -0.91
CA ALA A 98 0.18 -3.33 -0.53
C ALA A 98 0.02 -1.81 -0.65
N PHE A 99 -1.03 -1.37 -1.33
CA PHE A 99 -1.37 0.03 -1.50
C PHE A 99 -2.78 0.31 -0.96
N PHE A 100 -2.87 1.24 0.00
CA PHE A 100 -4.11 1.64 0.66
C PHE A 100 -4.50 3.05 0.19
N ASP A 101 -5.43 3.13 -0.75
CA ASP A 101 -5.94 4.40 -1.23
C ASP A 101 -7.01 4.97 -0.28
N GLU A 102 -7.13 6.29 -0.25
CA GLU A 102 -8.07 7.02 0.60
C GLU A 102 -7.98 6.69 2.10
N ILE A 103 -6.75 6.50 2.61
CA ILE A 103 -6.51 6.05 4.00
C ILE A 103 -7.11 7.01 5.04
N SER A 104 -7.22 8.31 4.74
CA SER A 104 -7.85 9.30 5.62
C SER A 104 -9.35 9.09 5.82
N ARG A 105 -10.00 8.34 4.92
CA ARG A 105 -11.43 7.98 4.99
C ARG A 105 -11.65 6.58 5.57
N CYS A 106 -10.58 5.91 5.97
CA CYS A 106 -10.67 4.62 6.60
C CYS A 106 -11.36 4.73 7.96
N ARG A 107 -12.23 3.77 8.27
CA ARG A 107 -12.90 3.74 9.59
C ARG A 107 -11.87 3.57 10.71
N PRO A 108 -12.06 4.23 11.87
CA PRO A 108 -11.08 4.20 12.97
C PRO A 108 -10.79 2.79 13.50
N ASP A 109 -11.80 1.91 13.51
CA ASP A 109 -11.63 0.51 13.94
C ASP A 109 -10.72 -0.28 12.98
N LEU A 110 -10.79 -0.01 11.68
CA LEU A 110 -9.92 -0.62 10.69
C LEU A 110 -8.53 0.01 10.71
N GLN A 111 -8.41 1.33 10.89
CA GLN A 111 -7.11 1.99 11.02
C GLN A 111 -6.24 1.33 12.09
N ASN A 112 -6.80 1.07 13.27
CA ASN A 112 -6.10 0.40 14.36
C ASN A 112 -5.62 -1.02 13.99
N LYS A 113 -6.36 -1.71 13.15
CA LYS A 113 -5.98 -3.05 12.66
C LYS A 113 -4.92 -3.00 11.55
N LEU A 114 -4.83 -1.89 10.82
CA LEU A 114 -3.80 -1.67 9.79
C LEU A 114 -2.43 -1.30 10.37
N PHE A 115 -2.36 -0.76 11.59
CA PHE A 115 -1.11 -0.38 12.22
C PHE A 115 -0.06 -1.51 12.26
N PRO A 116 -0.37 -2.70 12.78
CA PRO A 116 0.58 -3.81 12.78
C PRO A 116 1.00 -4.23 11.36
N LEU A 117 0.11 -4.14 10.38
CA LEU A 117 0.43 -4.45 9.00
C LEU A 117 1.45 -3.47 8.42
N VAL A 118 1.26 -2.17 8.66
CA VAL A 118 2.15 -1.14 8.13
C VAL A 118 3.51 -1.16 8.84
N HIS A 119 3.54 -1.26 10.17
CA HIS A 119 4.77 -1.14 10.96
C HIS A 119 5.50 -2.46 11.13
N GLU A 120 4.78 -3.54 11.38
CA GLU A 120 5.35 -4.82 11.79
C GLU A 120 5.26 -5.90 10.70
N ARG A 121 4.56 -5.62 9.59
CA ARG A 121 4.25 -6.62 8.54
C ARG A 121 3.50 -7.82 9.12
N ARG A 122 2.51 -7.54 9.99
CA ARG A 122 1.68 -8.56 10.65
C ARG A 122 0.21 -8.25 10.52
N VAL A 123 -0.59 -9.28 10.39
CA VAL A 123 -2.06 -9.14 10.39
C VAL A 123 -2.67 -10.33 11.13
N ALA A 124 -3.66 -10.09 11.98
CA ALA A 124 -4.29 -11.14 12.80
C ALA A 124 -3.26 -11.99 13.61
N GLY A 125 -2.14 -11.39 14.03
CA GLY A 125 -1.06 -12.07 14.73
C GLY A 125 -0.14 -12.93 13.84
N VAL A 126 -0.36 -12.97 12.52
CA VAL A 126 0.42 -13.74 11.56
C VAL A 126 1.39 -12.81 10.80
N ASP A 127 2.64 -13.22 10.68
CA ASP A 127 3.65 -12.49 9.93
C ASP A 127 3.41 -12.56 8.43
N LEU A 128 3.73 -11.48 7.72
CA LEU A 128 3.66 -11.35 6.27
C LEU A 128 5.08 -11.22 5.68
N PRO A 129 5.85 -12.30 5.61
CA PRO A 129 7.28 -12.23 5.26
C PRO A 129 7.53 -11.76 3.82
N LEU A 130 6.55 -11.92 2.92
CA LEU A 130 6.65 -11.48 1.54
C LEU A 130 6.33 -9.99 1.36
N LEU A 131 5.60 -9.38 2.31
CA LEU A 131 5.16 -7.99 2.19
C LEU A 131 6.31 -7.01 2.40
N ARG A 132 6.86 -6.51 1.29
CA ARG A 132 8.01 -5.60 1.27
C ARG A 132 7.58 -4.14 1.34
N HIS A 133 6.63 -3.73 0.49
CA HIS A 133 6.21 -2.33 0.38
C HIS A 133 4.78 -2.13 0.89
N ARG A 134 4.59 -1.14 1.73
CA ARG A 134 3.31 -0.74 2.35
C ARG A 134 3.13 0.74 2.11
N TRP A 135 2.39 1.06 1.06
CA TRP A 135 2.14 2.43 0.67
C TRP A 135 0.68 2.80 0.89
N ALA A 136 0.44 4.06 1.19
CA ALA A 136 -0.91 4.61 1.31
C ALA A 136 -1.02 5.93 0.59
N ALA A 137 -2.24 6.33 0.26
CA ALA A 137 -2.53 7.63 -0.31
C ALA A 137 -3.72 8.31 0.37
N MET A 138 -3.66 9.62 0.41
CA MET A 138 -4.75 10.46 0.87
C MET A 138 -4.77 11.80 0.13
N ASN A 139 -5.93 12.45 0.15
CA ASN A 139 -6.02 13.84 -0.24
C ASN A 139 -5.59 14.75 0.93
N PRO A 140 -5.11 15.97 0.66
CA PRO A 140 -4.84 16.93 1.71
C PRO A 140 -6.10 17.19 2.56
N PRO A 141 -5.98 17.45 3.88
CA PRO A 141 -7.14 17.84 4.68
C PRO A 141 -7.78 19.11 4.10
N CYS A 142 -9.12 19.17 4.12
CA CYS A 142 -9.87 20.35 3.69
C CYS A 142 -9.40 21.59 4.47
N GLY A 143 -8.81 22.57 3.80
CA GLY A 143 -8.29 23.80 4.41
C GLY A 143 -6.82 24.11 4.10
N SER A 144 -6.07 23.22 3.47
CA SER A 144 -4.72 23.49 2.96
C SER A 144 -4.77 23.85 1.46
N SER A 145 -5.50 24.90 1.13
CA SER A 145 -5.34 25.58 -0.16
C SER A 145 -4.34 26.72 0.01
N GLU A 146 -3.11 26.50 -0.36
CA GLU A 146 -2.18 27.50 -0.87
C GLU A 146 -1.54 26.97 -2.13
#